data_0a992dc3c229966f9f4ad50d8d9b28bc
#
_entry.id   0a992dc3c229966f9f4ad50d8d9b28bc
#
_cell.length_a   1.000
_cell.length_b   1.000
_cell.length_c   1.000
_cell.angle_alpha   90.00
_cell.angle_beta   90.00
_cell.angle_gamma   90.00
#
_symmetry.space_group_name_H-M   'P 1'
#
loop_
_entity.id
_entity.type
_entity.pdbx_description
1 polymer ?
#
loop_
_entity_poly.entity_id
_entity_poly.type
_entity_poly.pdbx_seq_one_letter_code
_entity_poly.pdbx_strand_id
1 'polypeptide(L)'
;MSVKHIGDLKKTECYGCSACVYSCPFGAITMEQDREGFRYPVVDEEKCTGCGKCRKICPSIGPKDMSNAPEPESYAVWAEDNVRRDSSSGGFFTVLARSVFAQGGVVCGVVMDEDFKVFHTVATNEKEFVPMRGSKYVQSDLRDIFPKVKEFLGKGKKVLFTGTPCQVAGLKAYLGGEEENLLTVDLMCHGAPSEKVFERYVDETFGKENLKEFHFRTKRYGYNCTTCEAVFKNGKKYVGGIEFDPFVLGFTRSLFLRRTCESCKYASFPRQGDLTMGDFWGISLYKRDLNDGRGTSLVLANNAKGAAVLESVKDSVKRIEKTPLEAAVKKNRFGEKMQVHSQRRRFFEMLDYTSMHKAVKYCMEGRYDVGILGVWFGCNYGSIATYYGLSKILEKMGLSTLMIDKPGFVGQDRELDKSNHSRIFADTHFHVSRRYRLNEMHMLNHICDSFVIGSDQVWNHGIARNFGNSFLMDFVRDEKKKIAVSASFGHDRDFRPDRERIMASEYFKRF
;
A
#
# COMPACT_ATOMS: atom_id res chain seq x y z
N MET A 1 -17.47 13.21 16.76
CA MET A 1 -17.37 14.64 16.40
C MET A 1 -17.95 14.83 15.01
N SER A 2 -18.82 15.83 14.78
CA SER A 2 -19.33 16.11 13.44
C SER A 2 -18.21 16.72 12.59
N VAL A 3 -17.97 16.21 11.39
CA VAL A 3 -17.00 16.75 10.43
C VAL A 3 -17.45 18.18 10.06
N LYS A 4 -16.67 19.18 10.43
CA LYS A 4 -17.00 20.60 10.16
C LYS A 4 -16.81 20.92 8.66
N HIS A 5 -15.69 20.52 8.11
CA HIS A 5 -15.36 20.55 6.67
C HIS A 5 -14.55 19.31 6.28
N ILE A 6 -14.21 19.19 5.00
CA ILE A 6 -13.55 17.99 4.49
C ILE A 6 -12.14 17.72 5.08
N GLY A 7 -11.46 18.75 5.58
CA GLY A 7 -10.17 18.63 6.25
C GLY A 7 -10.23 17.82 7.55
N ASP A 8 -11.39 17.73 8.19
CA ASP A 8 -11.60 16.94 9.41
C ASP A 8 -11.82 15.44 9.13
N LEU A 9 -11.93 15.04 7.86
CA LEU A 9 -12.12 13.64 7.49
C LEU A 9 -10.89 12.82 7.84
N LYS A 10 -11.10 11.71 8.53
CA LYS A 10 -9.98 10.81 8.89
C LYS A 10 -9.26 10.30 7.65
N LYS A 11 -7.93 10.17 7.75
CA LYS A 11 -7.11 9.60 6.66
C LYS A 11 -7.54 8.18 6.28
N THR A 12 -8.08 7.41 7.22
CA THR A 12 -8.64 6.08 7.00
C THR A 12 -9.95 6.07 6.21
N GLU A 13 -10.57 7.23 6.01
CA GLU A 13 -11.85 7.37 5.31
C GLU A 13 -11.69 8.07 3.95
N CYS A 14 -10.65 8.89 3.77
CA CYS A 14 -10.43 9.66 2.54
C CYS A 14 -9.84 8.82 1.42
N TYR A 15 -10.52 8.73 0.28
CA TYR A 15 -10.05 8.03 -0.94
C TYR A 15 -9.04 8.83 -1.77
N GLY A 16 -8.88 10.14 -1.54
CA GLY A 16 -8.02 11.01 -2.35
C GLY A 16 -8.55 11.24 -3.77
N CYS A 17 -9.87 11.22 -3.95
CA CYS A 17 -10.54 11.37 -5.25
C CYS A 17 -10.66 12.83 -5.73
N SER A 18 -10.19 13.81 -4.98
CA SER A 18 -10.17 15.26 -5.30
C SER A 18 -11.52 15.92 -5.64
N ALA A 19 -12.65 15.21 -5.53
CA ALA A 19 -13.97 15.80 -5.82
C ALA A 19 -14.26 17.06 -4.99
N CYS A 20 -13.83 17.09 -3.74
CA CYS A 20 -13.98 18.23 -2.83
C CYS A 20 -13.22 19.47 -3.29
N VAL A 21 -12.05 19.30 -3.93
CA VAL A 21 -11.23 20.41 -4.44
C VAL A 21 -11.98 21.16 -5.54
N TYR A 22 -12.41 20.42 -6.57
CA TYR A 22 -13.07 21.02 -7.74
C TYR A 22 -14.47 21.56 -7.45
N SER A 23 -15.08 21.10 -6.36
CA SER A 23 -16.42 21.57 -5.96
C SER A 23 -16.38 22.76 -5.02
N CYS A 24 -15.20 23.15 -4.55
CA CYS A 24 -15.08 24.33 -3.68
C CYS A 24 -15.18 25.62 -4.52
N PRO A 25 -16.25 26.43 -4.38
CA PRO A 25 -16.40 27.65 -5.19
C PRO A 25 -15.43 28.76 -4.81
N PHE A 26 -14.77 28.62 -3.64
CA PHE A 26 -13.83 29.60 -3.11
C PHE A 26 -12.37 29.20 -3.30
N GLY A 27 -12.11 28.03 -3.90
CA GLY A 27 -10.73 27.51 -4.05
C GLY A 27 -10.01 27.28 -2.71
N ALA A 28 -10.77 27.04 -1.64
CA ALA A 28 -10.23 26.89 -0.29
C ALA A 28 -9.66 25.50 0.01
N ILE A 29 -9.60 24.58 -0.96
CA ILE A 29 -9.17 23.19 -0.73
C ILE A 29 -8.07 22.83 -1.71
N THR A 30 -6.96 22.36 -1.16
CA THR A 30 -5.83 21.76 -1.92
C THR A 30 -5.64 20.28 -1.55
N MET A 31 -4.90 19.54 -2.37
CA MET A 31 -4.49 18.17 -2.06
C MET A 31 -3.00 18.15 -1.74
N GLU A 32 -2.65 17.83 -0.50
CA GLU A 32 -1.25 17.80 -0.06
C GLU A 32 -0.84 16.37 0.31
N GLN A 33 0.43 16.04 0.03
CA GLN A 33 1.00 14.76 0.41
C GLN A 33 1.28 14.72 1.91
N ASP A 34 0.91 13.63 2.54
CA ASP A 34 1.34 13.34 3.91
C ASP A 34 2.73 12.65 3.94
N ARG A 35 3.20 12.37 5.15
CA ARG A 35 4.47 11.68 5.39
C ARG A 35 4.57 10.33 4.64
N GLU A 36 3.45 9.63 4.43
CA GLU A 36 3.41 8.35 3.73
C GLU A 36 3.34 8.51 2.19
N GLY A 37 3.22 9.75 1.69
CA GLY A 37 3.15 10.06 0.26
C GLY A 37 1.76 9.92 -0.35
N PHE A 38 0.70 10.00 0.46
CA PHE A 38 -0.68 10.03 0.00
C PHE A 38 -1.26 11.43 0.08
N ARG A 39 -2.01 11.84 -0.94
CA ARG A 39 -2.64 13.15 -0.99
C ARG A 39 -3.95 13.17 -0.19
N TYR A 40 -4.09 14.20 0.68
CA TYR A 40 -5.29 14.45 1.47
C TYR A 40 -5.71 15.91 1.31
N PRO A 41 -7.02 16.22 1.45
CA PRO A 41 -7.51 17.60 1.37
C PRO A 41 -7.03 18.41 2.58
N VAL A 42 -6.44 19.56 2.28
CA VAL A 42 -6.11 20.61 3.25
C VAL A 42 -7.01 21.80 2.96
N VAL A 43 -7.60 22.39 4.00
CA VAL A 43 -8.54 23.50 3.89
C VAL A 43 -7.87 24.78 4.37
N ASP A 44 -7.90 25.80 3.51
CA ASP A 44 -7.53 27.16 3.85
C ASP A 44 -8.71 27.81 4.62
N GLU A 45 -8.55 27.93 5.94
CA GLU A 45 -9.60 28.44 6.84
C GLU A 45 -9.95 29.90 6.58
N GLU A 46 -9.05 30.70 6.00
CA GLU A 46 -9.31 32.11 5.68
C GLU A 46 -10.25 32.24 4.46
N LYS A 47 -10.15 31.27 3.52
CA LYS A 47 -11.02 31.21 2.33
C LYS A 47 -12.29 30.40 2.57
N CYS A 48 -12.31 29.55 3.58
CA CYS A 48 -13.41 28.63 3.84
C CYS A 48 -14.60 29.34 4.48
N THR A 49 -15.72 29.42 3.77
CA THR A 49 -16.97 30.03 4.30
C THR A 49 -17.85 29.06 5.08
N GLY A 50 -17.44 27.81 5.26
CA GLY A 50 -18.24 26.81 5.97
C GLY A 50 -19.50 26.32 5.22
N CYS A 51 -19.63 26.56 3.91
CA CYS A 51 -20.83 26.24 3.12
C CYS A 51 -21.19 24.75 3.04
N GLY A 52 -20.30 23.84 3.45
CA GLY A 52 -20.51 22.39 3.51
C GLY A 52 -20.58 21.65 2.15
N LYS A 53 -20.38 22.34 1.02
CA LYS A 53 -20.47 21.74 -0.32
C LYS A 53 -19.51 20.59 -0.52
N CYS A 54 -18.26 20.70 -0.01
CA CYS A 54 -17.23 19.65 -0.06
C CYS A 54 -17.64 18.36 0.67
N ARG A 55 -18.48 18.47 1.71
CA ARG A 55 -19.00 17.29 2.43
C ARG A 55 -20.13 16.62 1.67
N LYS A 56 -21.05 17.42 1.10
CA LYS A 56 -22.21 16.89 0.35
C LYS A 56 -21.79 16.02 -0.82
N ILE A 57 -20.72 16.40 -1.50
CA ILE A 57 -20.24 15.66 -2.67
C ILE A 57 -19.20 14.58 -2.34
N CYS A 58 -18.73 14.50 -1.09
CA CYS A 58 -17.68 13.54 -0.75
C CYS A 58 -18.20 12.10 -0.84
N PRO A 59 -17.68 11.29 -1.74
CA PRO A 59 -18.14 9.92 -1.91
C PRO A 59 -17.81 9.03 -0.71
N SER A 60 -16.93 9.47 0.20
CA SER A 60 -16.67 8.78 1.47
C SER A 60 -17.77 9.00 2.49
N ILE A 61 -18.25 10.23 2.62
CA ILE A 61 -19.29 10.62 3.58
C ILE A 61 -20.67 10.16 3.09
N GLY A 62 -20.95 10.34 1.80
CA GLY A 62 -22.21 9.93 1.19
C GLY A 62 -22.39 8.42 1.08
N PRO A 63 -23.60 7.94 0.82
CA PRO A 63 -23.84 6.53 0.53
C PRO A 63 -23.10 6.10 -0.74
N LYS A 64 -22.87 4.80 -0.87
CA LYS A 64 -22.42 4.23 -2.13
C LYS A 64 -23.56 4.31 -3.15
N ASP A 65 -23.22 4.71 -4.39
CA ASP A 65 -24.17 4.62 -5.50
C ASP A 65 -24.53 3.14 -5.77
N MET A 66 -25.82 2.84 -5.74
CA MET A 66 -26.38 1.50 -5.89
C MET A 66 -27.19 1.38 -7.18
N SER A 67 -27.10 2.33 -8.11
CA SER A 67 -27.90 2.36 -9.36
C SER A 67 -27.49 1.27 -10.35
N ASN A 68 -26.24 0.85 -10.35
CA ASN A 68 -25.74 -0.24 -11.21
C ASN A 68 -26.22 -1.61 -10.74
N ALA A 69 -26.16 -2.61 -11.63
CA ALA A 69 -26.60 -3.97 -11.34
C ALA A 69 -25.78 -4.60 -10.19
N PRO A 70 -26.44 -5.23 -9.21
CA PRO A 70 -25.76 -5.99 -8.16
C PRO A 70 -25.06 -7.25 -8.72
N GLU A 71 -25.57 -7.78 -9.83
CA GLU A 71 -25.02 -8.93 -10.57
C GLU A 71 -24.81 -8.53 -12.04
N PRO A 72 -23.65 -7.90 -12.37
CA PRO A 72 -23.36 -7.47 -13.72
C PRO A 72 -23.08 -8.65 -14.66
N GLU A 73 -23.31 -8.45 -15.95
CA GLU A 73 -22.89 -9.41 -16.96
C GLU A 73 -21.37 -9.44 -17.09
N SER A 74 -20.81 -10.64 -17.15
CA SER A 74 -19.36 -10.87 -17.22
C SER A 74 -18.94 -11.41 -18.58
N TYR A 75 -17.81 -10.88 -19.09
CA TYR A 75 -17.26 -11.24 -20.39
C TYR A 75 -15.75 -11.44 -20.34
N ALA A 76 -15.28 -12.45 -21.09
CA ALA A 76 -13.87 -12.62 -21.45
C ALA A 76 -13.62 -11.99 -22.80
N VAL A 77 -12.64 -11.08 -22.90
CA VAL A 77 -12.42 -10.31 -24.14
C VAL A 77 -10.96 -10.36 -24.56
N TRP A 78 -10.73 -10.62 -25.85
CA TRP A 78 -9.45 -10.51 -26.54
C TRP A 78 -9.55 -9.47 -27.66
N ALA A 79 -8.75 -8.43 -27.58
CA ALA A 79 -8.49 -7.57 -28.71
C ALA A 79 -7.63 -8.29 -29.77
N GLU A 80 -7.40 -7.65 -30.93
CA GLU A 80 -6.49 -8.16 -31.94
C GLU A 80 -5.06 -8.38 -31.38
N ASP A 81 -4.33 -9.33 -31.92
CA ASP A 81 -3.08 -9.85 -31.37
C ASP A 81 -2.00 -8.76 -31.18
N ASN A 82 -1.92 -7.79 -32.09
CA ASN A 82 -1.00 -6.66 -31.99
C ASN A 82 -1.35 -5.74 -30.81
N VAL A 83 -2.64 -5.42 -30.62
CA VAL A 83 -3.13 -4.61 -29.50
C VAL A 83 -2.94 -5.36 -28.18
N ARG A 84 -3.25 -6.64 -28.17
CA ARG A 84 -3.14 -7.49 -26.99
C ARG A 84 -1.70 -7.67 -26.52
N ARG A 85 -0.74 -7.79 -27.45
CA ARG A 85 0.70 -7.84 -27.15
C ARG A 85 1.15 -6.62 -26.35
N ASP A 86 0.71 -5.43 -26.76
CA ASP A 86 1.14 -4.15 -26.19
C ASP A 86 0.26 -3.69 -25.02
N SER A 87 -0.55 -4.58 -24.46
CA SER A 87 -1.47 -4.34 -23.35
C SER A 87 -1.11 -5.17 -22.14
N SER A 88 -1.47 -4.73 -20.94
CA SER A 88 -1.29 -5.51 -19.69
C SER A 88 -2.14 -6.78 -19.65
N SER A 89 -3.33 -6.77 -20.26
CA SER A 89 -4.29 -7.88 -20.29
C SER A 89 -4.73 -8.21 -21.71
N GLY A 90 -6.01 -8.43 -21.95
CA GLY A 90 -6.60 -8.73 -23.26
C GLY A 90 -6.73 -7.56 -24.24
N GLY A 91 -6.40 -6.33 -23.84
CA GLY A 91 -6.33 -5.16 -24.72
C GLY A 91 -7.63 -4.37 -24.92
N PHE A 92 -8.67 -4.65 -24.17
CA PHE A 92 -10.01 -4.07 -24.37
C PHE A 92 -10.04 -2.53 -24.20
N PHE A 93 -9.19 -1.94 -23.36
CA PHE A 93 -9.08 -0.47 -23.22
C PHE A 93 -8.79 0.22 -24.55
N THR A 94 -7.90 -0.36 -25.37
CA THR A 94 -7.58 0.21 -26.70
C THR A 94 -8.78 0.14 -27.64
N VAL A 95 -9.57 -0.91 -27.58
CA VAL A 95 -10.80 -1.06 -28.40
C VAL A 95 -11.80 0.03 -28.03
N LEU A 96 -12.06 0.25 -26.75
CA LEU A 96 -12.95 1.32 -26.27
C LEU A 96 -12.44 2.70 -26.70
N ALA A 97 -11.15 2.97 -26.53
CA ALA A 97 -10.56 4.25 -26.90
C ALA A 97 -10.74 4.55 -28.40
N ARG A 98 -10.46 3.58 -29.26
CA ARG A 98 -10.67 3.70 -30.71
C ARG A 98 -12.13 3.97 -31.08
N SER A 99 -13.07 3.29 -30.44
CA SER A 99 -14.51 3.50 -30.64
C SER A 99 -14.93 4.94 -30.29
N VAL A 100 -14.38 5.50 -29.19
CA VAL A 100 -14.64 6.88 -28.77
C VAL A 100 -14.01 7.90 -29.72
N PHE A 101 -12.77 7.68 -30.17
CA PHE A 101 -12.11 8.55 -31.15
C PHE A 101 -12.84 8.56 -32.49
N ALA A 102 -13.33 7.41 -32.96
CA ALA A 102 -14.11 7.32 -34.18
C ALA A 102 -15.40 8.16 -34.15
N GLN A 103 -15.88 8.49 -32.95
CA GLN A 103 -17.05 9.36 -32.74
C GLN A 103 -16.63 10.81 -32.39
N GLY A 104 -15.36 11.19 -32.62
CA GLY A 104 -14.84 12.51 -32.33
C GLY A 104 -14.76 12.84 -30.84
N GLY A 105 -14.80 11.81 -29.99
CA GLY A 105 -14.72 11.93 -28.54
C GLY A 105 -13.30 12.02 -28.00
N VAL A 106 -13.18 12.01 -26.66
CA VAL A 106 -11.92 12.09 -25.93
C VAL A 106 -11.81 10.98 -24.87
N VAL A 107 -10.59 10.61 -24.55
CA VAL A 107 -10.28 9.60 -23.53
C VAL A 107 -9.53 10.25 -22.38
N CYS A 108 -10.07 10.10 -21.17
CA CYS A 108 -9.45 10.51 -19.92
C CYS A 108 -8.85 9.28 -19.23
N GLY A 109 -7.53 9.22 -19.14
CA GLY A 109 -6.81 8.08 -18.60
C GLY A 109 -5.51 8.46 -17.92
N VAL A 110 -4.79 7.45 -17.42
CA VAL A 110 -3.58 7.64 -16.60
C VAL A 110 -2.32 7.48 -17.45
N VAL A 111 -1.42 8.45 -17.36
CA VAL A 111 -0.07 8.40 -17.92
C VAL A 111 0.98 8.44 -16.83
N MET A 112 2.21 8.13 -17.21
CA MET A 112 3.42 8.38 -16.42
C MET A 112 4.36 9.22 -17.27
N ASP A 113 4.88 10.32 -16.72
CA ASP A 113 5.81 11.21 -17.42
C ASP A 113 7.26 10.75 -17.30
N GLU A 114 8.17 11.55 -17.88
CA GLU A 114 9.62 11.30 -17.85
C GLU A 114 10.22 11.38 -16.44
N ASP A 115 9.51 12.05 -15.54
CA ASP A 115 9.82 12.13 -14.11
C ASP A 115 9.21 11.01 -13.27
N PHE A 116 8.62 10.01 -13.93
CA PHE A 116 7.92 8.87 -13.31
C PHE A 116 6.74 9.28 -12.42
N LYS A 117 6.17 10.47 -12.65
CA LYS A 117 4.94 10.94 -12.01
C LYS A 117 3.73 10.37 -12.71
N VAL A 118 2.79 9.85 -11.94
CA VAL A 118 1.57 9.19 -12.45
C VAL A 118 0.37 10.11 -12.26
N PHE A 119 -0.31 10.46 -13.35
CA PHE A 119 -1.45 11.38 -13.32
C PHE A 119 -2.45 11.13 -14.43
N HIS A 120 -3.66 11.67 -14.23
CA HIS A 120 -4.69 11.67 -15.26
C HIS A 120 -4.45 12.79 -16.29
N THR A 121 -4.73 12.48 -17.54
CA THR A 121 -4.72 13.44 -18.64
C THR A 121 -5.77 13.09 -19.70
N VAL A 122 -5.92 13.92 -20.71
CA VAL A 122 -6.84 13.74 -21.85
C VAL A 122 -6.04 13.34 -23.08
N ALA A 123 -6.57 12.39 -23.84
CA ALA A 123 -6.14 12.06 -25.19
C ALA A 123 -7.29 12.33 -26.17
N THR A 124 -6.98 12.98 -27.29
CA THR A 124 -7.92 13.32 -28.36
C THR A 124 -7.72 12.43 -29.61
N ASN A 125 -6.65 11.64 -29.62
CA ASN A 125 -6.27 10.74 -30.70
C ASN A 125 -5.45 9.56 -30.20
N GLU A 126 -5.20 8.58 -31.08
CA GLU A 126 -4.48 7.35 -30.70
C GLU A 126 -3.03 7.59 -30.28
N LYS A 127 -2.33 8.58 -30.87
CA LYS A 127 -0.93 8.90 -30.51
C LYS A 127 -0.85 9.37 -29.05
N GLU A 128 -1.74 10.25 -28.64
CA GLU A 128 -1.82 10.74 -27.26
C GLU A 128 -2.31 9.67 -26.28
N PHE A 129 -3.08 8.69 -26.77
CA PHE A 129 -3.59 7.58 -25.98
C PHE A 129 -2.55 6.49 -25.69
N VAL A 130 -1.57 6.27 -26.57
CA VAL A 130 -0.58 5.20 -26.40
C VAL A 130 0.07 5.17 -25.00
N PRO A 131 0.49 6.31 -24.41
CA PRO A 131 1.06 6.34 -23.04
C PRO A 131 0.07 5.94 -21.93
N MET A 132 -1.24 5.94 -22.19
CA MET A 132 -2.25 5.51 -21.23
C MET A 132 -2.34 3.99 -21.13
N ARG A 133 -1.85 3.23 -22.11
CA ARG A 133 -1.80 1.77 -22.08
C ARG A 133 -0.94 1.29 -20.93
N GLY A 134 -1.25 0.10 -20.43
CA GLY A 134 -0.52 -0.53 -19.36
C GLY A 134 -0.92 -0.05 -17.96
N SER A 135 -0.83 -0.95 -16.99
CA SER A 135 -1.14 -0.68 -15.59
C SER A 135 -0.10 0.25 -14.97
N LYS A 136 -0.55 1.16 -14.10
CA LYS A 136 0.29 2.00 -13.25
C LYS A 136 -0.10 1.72 -11.80
N TYR A 137 0.75 1.01 -11.06
CA TYR A 137 0.48 0.64 -9.67
C TYR A 137 0.96 1.73 -8.70
N VAL A 138 0.44 2.93 -8.92
CA VAL A 138 0.62 4.13 -8.08
C VAL A 138 -0.69 4.90 -8.07
N GLN A 139 -1.01 5.56 -6.96
CA GLN A 139 -2.16 6.46 -6.94
C GLN A 139 -1.93 7.63 -7.88
N SER A 140 -2.74 7.72 -8.95
CA SER A 140 -2.62 8.82 -9.91
C SER A 140 -3.09 10.14 -9.33
N ASP A 141 -2.36 11.21 -9.61
CA ASP A 141 -2.82 12.58 -9.38
C ASP A 141 -3.91 12.93 -10.40
N LEU A 142 -5.05 13.36 -9.93
CA LEU A 142 -6.19 13.72 -10.80
C LEU A 142 -6.02 15.10 -11.46
N ARG A 143 -5.09 15.93 -10.96
CA ARG A 143 -4.87 17.29 -11.48
C ARG A 143 -6.21 18.00 -11.72
N ASP A 144 -6.47 18.47 -12.95
CA ASP A 144 -7.68 19.19 -13.38
C ASP A 144 -8.62 18.33 -14.24
N ILE A 145 -8.54 17.01 -14.15
CA ILE A 145 -9.26 16.10 -15.08
C ILE A 145 -10.78 16.22 -14.94
N PHE A 146 -11.33 16.40 -13.73
CA PHE A 146 -12.79 16.49 -13.55
C PHE A 146 -13.39 17.77 -14.20
N PRO A 147 -12.80 18.96 -13.99
CA PRO A 147 -13.17 20.14 -14.77
C PRO A 147 -13.09 19.95 -16.30
N LYS A 148 -12.03 19.31 -16.79
CA LYS A 148 -11.87 19.02 -18.23
C LYS A 148 -12.96 18.08 -18.75
N VAL A 149 -13.28 17.02 -18.01
CA VAL A 149 -14.41 16.13 -18.36
C VAL A 149 -15.69 16.93 -18.47
N LYS A 150 -16.00 17.78 -17.50
CA LYS A 150 -17.21 18.63 -17.51
C LYS A 150 -17.21 19.58 -18.71
N GLU A 151 -16.09 20.16 -19.04
CA GLU A 151 -15.94 21.05 -20.20
C GLU A 151 -16.21 20.30 -21.53
N PHE A 152 -15.64 19.11 -21.73
CA PHE A 152 -15.88 18.31 -22.93
C PHE A 152 -17.33 17.87 -23.07
N LEU A 153 -17.94 17.45 -21.97
CA LEU A 153 -19.38 17.11 -21.93
C LEU A 153 -20.25 18.29 -22.29
N GLY A 154 -19.95 19.49 -21.75
CA GLY A 154 -20.64 20.73 -22.09
C GLY A 154 -20.50 21.15 -23.57
N LYS A 155 -19.45 20.69 -24.24
CA LYS A 155 -19.25 20.83 -25.70
C LYS A 155 -19.91 19.71 -26.53
N GLY A 156 -20.70 18.85 -25.91
CA GLY A 156 -21.38 17.71 -26.55
C GLY A 156 -20.43 16.58 -26.99
N LYS A 157 -19.18 16.57 -26.51
CA LYS A 157 -18.21 15.53 -26.84
C LYS A 157 -18.49 14.24 -26.08
N LYS A 158 -18.28 13.09 -26.72
CA LYS A 158 -18.22 11.80 -26.03
C LYS A 158 -16.93 11.72 -25.22
N VAL A 159 -17.04 11.31 -23.96
CA VAL A 159 -15.92 11.19 -23.02
C VAL A 159 -15.85 9.76 -22.49
N LEU A 160 -14.70 9.12 -22.63
CA LEU A 160 -14.36 7.90 -21.92
C LEU A 160 -13.50 8.26 -20.72
N PHE A 161 -13.97 8.03 -19.52
CA PHE A 161 -13.17 8.19 -18.29
C PHE A 161 -12.82 6.84 -17.69
N THR A 162 -11.52 6.60 -17.45
CA THR A 162 -11.03 5.40 -16.78
C THR A 162 -10.34 5.76 -15.47
N GLY A 163 -10.65 5.02 -14.39
CA GLY A 163 -10.04 5.25 -13.09
C GLY A 163 -10.33 4.13 -12.10
N THR A 164 -9.83 4.26 -10.89
CA THR A 164 -10.23 3.36 -9.81
C THR A 164 -11.71 3.61 -9.44
N PRO A 165 -12.41 2.64 -8.82
CA PRO A 165 -13.82 2.82 -8.50
C PRO A 165 -14.13 4.06 -7.66
N CYS A 166 -13.24 4.40 -6.72
CA CYS A 166 -13.39 5.60 -5.90
C CYS A 166 -13.17 6.90 -6.70
N GLN A 167 -12.34 6.89 -7.77
CA GLN A 167 -12.17 8.03 -8.67
C GLN A 167 -13.39 8.21 -9.57
N VAL A 168 -13.96 7.12 -10.07
CA VAL A 168 -15.23 7.15 -10.83
C VAL A 168 -16.36 7.68 -9.95
N ALA A 169 -16.50 7.20 -8.71
CA ALA A 169 -17.47 7.72 -7.75
C ALA A 169 -17.26 9.22 -7.47
N GLY A 170 -16.01 9.67 -7.36
CA GLY A 170 -15.66 11.07 -7.18
C GLY A 170 -16.06 11.94 -8.38
N LEU A 171 -15.83 11.44 -9.60
CA LEU A 171 -16.23 12.14 -10.83
C LEU A 171 -17.77 12.28 -10.92
N LYS A 172 -18.51 11.17 -10.73
CA LYS A 172 -19.98 11.19 -10.74
C LYS A 172 -20.54 12.16 -9.68
N ALA A 173 -19.98 12.14 -8.47
CA ALA A 173 -20.35 13.08 -7.41
C ALA A 173 -20.07 14.54 -7.79
N TYR A 174 -18.96 14.82 -8.46
CA TYR A 174 -18.59 16.15 -8.94
C TYR A 174 -19.54 16.66 -10.04
N LEU A 175 -19.92 15.79 -10.99
CA LEU A 175 -20.84 16.13 -12.08
C LEU A 175 -22.27 16.34 -11.57
N GLY A 176 -22.65 15.65 -10.49
CA GLY A 176 -23.96 15.80 -9.84
C GLY A 176 -25.08 14.97 -10.48
N GLY A 177 -24.75 14.05 -11.35
CA GLY A 177 -25.71 13.17 -12.02
C GLY A 177 -25.09 12.31 -13.10
N GLU A 178 -25.93 11.57 -13.80
CA GLU A 178 -25.54 10.81 -14.99
C GLU A 178 -25.47 11.72 -16.22
N GLU A 179 -24.49 11.47 -17.04
CA GLU A 179 -24.21 12.18 -18.29
C GLU A 179 -24.27 11.19 -19.45
N GLU A 180 -25.13 11.44 -20.44
CA GLU A 180 -25.33 10.54 -21.57
C GLU A 180 -24.04 10.31 -22.37
N ASN A 181 -23.28 11.38 -22.62
CA ASN A 181 -22.04 11.36 -23.38
C ASN A 181 -20.81 10.91 -22.57
N LEU A 182 -20.95 10.54 -21.29
CA LEU A 182 -19.87 10.04 -20.45
C LEU A 182 -19.94 8.52 -20.34
N LEU A 183 -18.93 7.83 -20.83
CA LEU A 183 -18.69 6.42 -20.54
C LEU A 183 -17.68 6.31 -19.41
N THR A 184 -18.07 5.70 -18.30
CA THR A 184 -17.18 5.47 -17.16
C THR A 184 -16.73 4.02 -17.09
N VAL A 185 -15.42 3.82 -16.92
CA VAL A 185 -14.83 2.49 -16.74
C VAL A 185 -14.05 2.45 -15.45
N ASP A 186 -14.52 1.67 -14.49
CA ASP A 186 -13.73 1.43 -13.29
C ASP A 186 -12.85 0.19 -13.44
N LEU A 187 -11.75 0.16 -12.68
CA LEU A 187 -10.79 -0.93 -12.73
C LEU A 187 -11.01 -1.92 -11.59
N MET A 188 -10.63 -3.17 -11.83
CA MET A 188 -10.36 -4.13 -10.76
C MET A 188 -9.19 -3.63 -9.94
N CYS A 189 -9.47 -3.03 -8.79
CA CYS A 189 -8.47 -2.31 -7.99
C CYS A 189 -8.01 -3.15 -6.81
N HIS A 190 -6.71 -3.44 -6.75
CA HIS A 190 -6.07 -4.09 -5.61
C HIS A 190 -5.87 -3.12 -4.41
N GLY A 191 -5.84 -1.82 -4.67
CA GLY A 191 -5.55 -0.75 -3.73
C GLY A 191 -4.60 0.27 -4.34
N ALA A 192 -4.50 1.44 -3.72
CA ALA A 192 -3.67 2.55 -4.20
C ALA A 192 -2.32 2.57 -3.46
N PRO A 193 -1.20 2.22 -4.13
CA PRO A 193 0.14 2.36 -3.58
C PRO A 193 0.57 3.83 -3.44
N SER A 194 1.50 4.07 -2.50
CA SER A 194 2.07 5.39 -2.26
C SER A 194 2.96 5.85 -3.40
N GLU A 195 2.78 7.11 -3.81
CA GLU A 195 3.64 7.80 -4.79
C GLU A 195 5.08 7.90 -4.27
N LYS A 196 5.29 8.31 -3.04
CA LYS A 196 6.61 8.41 -2.37
C LYS A 196 7.38 7.08 -2.38
N VAL A 197 6.67 5.96 -2.18
CA VAL A 197 7.30 4.63 -2.20
C VAL A 197 7.79 4.28 -3.61
N PHE A 198 7.00 4.60 -4.63
CA PHE A 198 7.41 4.36 -6.01
C PHE A 198 8.58 5.26 -6.43
N GLU A 199 8.57 6.53 -6.06
CA GLU A 199 9.69 7.46 -6.31
C GLU A 199 10.98 6.95 -5.68
N ARG A 200 10.94 6.55 -4.41
CA ARG A 200 12.09 5.96 -3.73
C ARG A 200 12.56 4.68 -4.37
N TYR A 201 11.64 3.82 -4.80
CA TYR A 201 11.99 2.60 -5.50
C TYR A 201 12.74 2.88 -6.81
N VAL A 202 12.25 3.82 -7.62
CA VAL A 202 12.90 4.21 -8.87
C VAL A 202 14.30 4.77 -8.61
N ASP A 203 14.42 5.68 -7.67
CA ASP A 203 15.67 6.35 -7.34
C ASP A 203 16.70 5.37 -6.74
N GLU A 204 16.32 4.65 -5.69
CA GLU A 204 17.21 3.75 -4.95
C GLU A 204 17.61 2.50 -5.78
N THR A 205 16.76 2.02 -6.67
CA THR A 205 17.01 0.77 -7.43
C THR A 205 17.73 1.02 -8.75
N PHE A 206 17.38 2.12 -9.43
CA PHE A 206 17.82 2.33 -10.81
C PHE A 206 18.64 3.62 -11.00
N GLY A 207 18.52 4.58 -10.07
CA GLY A 207 18.92 5.97 -10.33
C GLY A 207 17.98 6.57 -11.37
N LYS A 208 17.09 7.46 -10.96
CA LYS A 208 16.04 8.05 -11.79
C LYS A 208 16.60 8.60 -13.12
N GLU A 209 17.76 9.24 -13.06
CA GLU A 209 18.45 9.86 -14.19
C GLU A 209 18.92 8.86 -15.26
N ASN A 210 19.10 7.59 -14.90
CA ASN A 210 19.56 6.51 -15.79
C ASN A 210 18.39 5.80 -16.48
N LEU A 211 17.18 5.96 -15.95
CA LEU A 211 16.00 5.26 -16.42
C LEU A 211 15.35 6.00 -17.58
N LYS A 212 14.95 5.24 -18.62
CA LYS A 212 14.20 5.74 -19.77
C LYS A 212 12.72 5.45 -19.67
N GLU A 213 12.36 4.20 -19.30
CA GLU A 213 10.97 3.75 -19.25
C GLU A 213 10.80 2.76 -18.08
N PHE A 214 9.60 2.72 -17.47
CA PHE A 214 9.23 1.75 -16.49
C PHE A 214 7.83 1.19 -16.79
N HIS A 215 7.72 -0.13 -16.83
CA HIS A 215 6.48 -0.86 -17.05
C HIS A 215 6.12 -1.69 -15.82
N PHE A 216 5.04 -1.36 -15.15
CA PHE A 216 4.57 -2.07 -13.96
C PHE A 216 4.14 -3.52 -14.24
N ARG A 217 3.83 -3.82 -15.49
CA ARG A 217 3.46 -5.16 -15.98
C ARG A 217 4.13 -5.42 -17.32
N THR A 218 4.86 -6.52 -17.40
CA THR A 218 5.39 -7.05 -18.66
C THR A 218 4.89 -8.48 -18.88
N LYS A 219 4.69 -8.88 -20.13
CA LYS A 219 4.34 -10.24 -20.52
C LYS A 219 5.55 -11.04 -21.00
N ARG A 220 6.76 -10.56 -20.76
CA ARG A 220 7.99 -11.17 -21.24
C ARG A 220 8.15 -12.65 -20.86
N TYR A 221 7.72 -12.98 -19.63
CA TYR A 221 7.73 -14.35 -19.09
C TYR A 221 6.33 -14.98 -19.04
N GLY A 222 5.41 -14.48 -19.83
CA GLY A 222 4.01 -14.90 -19.87
C GLY A 222 3.09 -14.03 -19.00
N TYR A 223 1.81 -14.10 -19.29
CA TYR A 223 0.78 -13.29 -18.66
C TYR A 223 0.63 -13.57 -17.15
N ASN A 224 0.80 -14.83 -16.74
CA ASN A 224 0.61 -15.25 -15.35
C ASN A 224 1.76 -14.83 -14.43
N CYS A 225 2.88 -14.37 -14.99
CA CYS A 225 4.02 -13.87 -14.21
C CYS A 225 3.82 -12.39 -13.88
N THR A 226 3.65 -12.08 -12.60
CA THR A 226 3.60 -10.67 -12.14
C THR A 226 5.01 -10.11 -12.12
N THR A 227 5.40 -9.44 -13.22
CA THR A 227 6.73 -8.86 -13.41
C THR A 227 6.62 -7.42 -13.88
N CYS A 228 7.54 -6.56 -13.40
CA CYS A 228 7.80 -5.22 -13.94
C CYS A 228 9.01 -5.24 -14.89
N GLU A 229 9.16 -4.22 -15.72
CA GLU A 229 10.34 -4.02 -16.57
C GLU A 229 10.80 -2.57 -16.48
N ALA A 230 12.09 -2.35 -16.22
CA ALA A 230 12.75 -1.06 -16.32
C ALA A 230 13.68 -1.05 -17.54
N VAL A 231 13.61 -0.01 -18.36
CA VAL A 231 14.45 0.20 -19.53
C VAL A 231 15.38 1.37 -19.28
N PHE A 232 16.69 1.14 -19.31
CA PHE A 232 17.69 2.17 -19.08
C PHE A 232 18.01 2.95 -20.36
N LYS A 233 18.51 4.19 -20.22
CA LYS A 233 18.95 5.03 -21.34
C LYS A 233 20.04 4.38 -22.19
N ASN A 234 20.86 3.52 -21.60
CA ASN A 234 21.89 2.74 -22.30
C ASN A 234 21.37 1.47 -23.01
N GLY A 235 20.06 1.25 -23.03
CA GLY A 235 19.40 0.11 -23.66
C GLY A 235 19.36 -1.17 -22.81
N LYS A 236 20.02 -1.22 -21.64
CA LYS A 236 19.89 -2.34 -20.71
C LYS A 236 18.47 -2.43 -20.17
N LYS A 237 18.06 -3.63 -19.75
CA LYS A 237 16.75 -3.88 -19.17
C LYS A 237 16.88 -4.63 -17.85
N TYR A 238 16.04 -4.26 -16.92
CA TYR A 238 15.80 -5.00 -15.68
C TYR A 238 14.39 -5.58 -15.72
N VAL A 239 14.21 -6.80 -15.22
CA VAL A 239 12.90 -7.41 -15.03
C VAL A 239 12.80 -7.91 -13.60
N GLY A 240 11.87 -7.36 -12.85
CA GLY A 240 11.60 -7.70 -11.45
C GLY A 240 10.36 -8.57 -11.31
N GLY A 241 10.41 -9.57 -10.42
CA GLY A 241 9.29 -10.46 -10.13
C GLY A 241 8.88 -10.45 -8.65
N ILE A 242 7.71 -11.03 -8.37
CA ILE A 242 7.10 -11.04 -7.03
C ILE A 242 7.99 -11.62 -5.92
N GLU A 243 8.94 -12.49 -6.26
CA GLU A 243 9.77 -13.16 -5.26
C GLU A 243 10.99 -12.34 -4.83
N PHE A 244 11.46 -11.41 -5.66
CA PHE A 244 12.71 -10.69 -5.41
C PHE A 244 12.66 -9.19 -5.67
N ASP A 245 11.69 -8.70 -6.43
CA ASP A 245 11.55 -7.26 -6.62
C ASP A 245 10.79 -6.63 -5.44
N PRO A 246 11.39 -5.65 -4.73
CA PRO A 246 10.79 -5.13 -3.51
C PRO A 246 9.50 -4.38 -3.76
N PHE A 247 9.35 -3.69 -4.91
CA PHE A 247 8.12 -2.97 -5.22
C PHE A 247 6.99 -3.93 -5.57
N VAL A 248 7.27 -4.92 -6.44
CA VAL A 248 6.27 -5.92 -6.84
C VAL A 248 5.84 -6.77 -5.64
N LEU A 249 6.79 -7.21 -4.80
CA LEU A 249 6.52 -7.96 -3.58
C LEU A 249 5.68 -7.14 -2.59
N GLY A 250 6.11 -5.93 -2.25
CA GLY A 250 5.42 -5.09 -1.28
C GLY A 250 4.02 -4.68 -1.75
N PHE A 251 3.83 -4.40 -3.06
CA PHE A 251 2.53 -4.12 -3.65
C PHE A 251 1.59 -5.34 -3.55
N THR A 252 2.03 -6.50 -4.00
CA THR A 252 1.21 -7.72 -3.99
C THR A 252 0.85 -8.20 -2.60
N ARG A 253 1.69 -7.87 -1.60
CA ARG A 253 1.46 -8.13 -0.17
C ARG A 253 0.75 -6.98 0.55
N SER A 254 0.29 -5.96 -0.16
CA SER A 254 -0.47 -4.81 0.39
C SER A 254 0.30 -4.02 1.47
N LEU A 255 1.65 -3.98 1.38
CA LEU A 255 2.51 -3.39 2.41
C LEU A 255 2.40 -1.87 2.47
N PHE A 256 2.23 -1.19 1.32
CA PHE A 256 2.26 0.27 1.23
C PHE A 256 1.04 0.87 0.53
N LEU A 257 -0.13 0.24 0.75
CA LEU A 257 -1.39 0.75 0.22
C LEU A 257 -1.95 1.88 1.09
N ARG A 258 -2.79 2.72 0.49
CA ARG A 258 -3.56 3.75 1.18
C ARG A 258 -4.45 3.12 2.27
N ARG A 259 -4.53 3.75 3.43
CA ARG A 259 -5.29 3.20 4.60
C ARG A 259 -6.76 2.95 4.30
N THR A 260 -7.38 3.82 3.53
CA THR A 260 -8.81 3.69 3.15
C THR A 260 -9.08 2.42 2.35
N CYS A 261 -8.08 1.83 1.67
CA CYS A 261 -8.25 0.62 0.88
C CYS A 261 -8.62 -0.59 1.73
N GLU A 262 -8.26 -0.62 3.01
CA GLU A 262 -8.61 -1.71 3.95
C GLU A 262 -10.12 -1.83 4.19
N SER A 263 -10.84 -0.71 4.15
CA SER A 263 -12.29 -0.64 4.36
C SER A 263 -13.04 -0.09 3.15
N CYS A 264 -12.51 -0.34 1.93
CA CYS A 264 -13.04 0.24 0.71
C CYS A 264 -14.45 -0.27 0.38
N LYS A 265 -15.45 0.63 0.45
CA LYS A 265 -16.84 0.30 0.10
C LYS A 265 -17.05 0.03 -1.40
N TYR A 266 -16.07 0.39 -2.24
CA TYR A 266 -16.11 0.18 -3.68
C TYR A 266 -15.46 -1.14 -4.14
N ALA A 267 -14.92 -1.94 -3.22
CA ALA A 267 -14.40 -3.27 -3.54
C ALA A 267 -15.51 -4.27 -3.91
N SER A 268 -16.73 -4.03 -3.43
CA SER A 268 -17.92 -4.89 -3.64
C SER A 268 -18.83 -4.39 -4.77
N PHE A 269 -19.78 -5.22 -5.15
CA PHE A 269 -20.91 -4.85 -6.00
C PHE A 269 -21.94 -3.96 -5.25
N PRO A 270 -22.73 -3.16 -5.98
CA PRO A 270 -22.60 -2.85 -7.41
C PRO A 270 -21.33 -2.03 -7.69
N ARG A 271 -20.81 -2.12 -8.90
CA ARG A 271 -19.64 -1.37 -9.37
C ARG A 271 -20.01 0.07 -9.67
N GLN A 272 -19.03 0.96 -9.81
CA GLN A 272 -19.29 2.40 -9.96
C GLN A 272 -19.25 2.87 -11.41
N GLY A 273 -18.47 2.22 -12.27
CA GLY A 273 -18.42 2.52 -13.71
C GLY A 273 -19.57 1.88 -14.47
N ASP A 274 -19.86 2.35 -15.69
CA ASP A 274 -20.75 1.69 -16.64
C ASP A 274 -20.18 0.32 -17.04
N LEU A 275 -18.85 0.26 -17.15
CA LEU A 275 -18.08 -0.97 -17.31
C LEU A 275 -17.05 -1.12 -16.18
N THR A 276 -16.68 -2.34 -15.86
CA THR A 276 -15.49 -2.66 -15.05
C THR A 276 -14.50 -3.44 -15.90
N MET A 277 -13.22 -3.09 -15.84
CA MET A 277 -12.15 -3.83 -16.52
C MET A 277 -11.10 -4.36 -15.55
N GLY A 278 -10.56 -5.53 -15.89
CA GLY A 278 -9.44 -6.13 -15.17
C GLY A 278 -8.80 -7.30 -15.92
N ASP A 279 -7.86 -7.94 -15.24
CA ASP A 279 -7.34 -9.25 -15.65
C ASP A 279 -8.36 -10.34 -15.32
N PHE A 280 -8.56 -11.29 -16.19
CA PHE A 280 -9.42 -12.42 -15.90
C PHE A 280 -8.62 -13.57 -15.23
N TRP A 281 -8.21 -13.33 -13.98
CA TRP A 281 -7.51 -14.36 -13.22
C TRP A 281 -8.37 -15.62 -13.04
N GLY A 282 -7.75 -16.78 -13.25
CA GLY A 282 -8.42 -18.06 -13.07
C GLY A 282 -9.37 -18.47 -14.20
N ILE A 283 -9.42 -17.75 -15.33
CA ILE A 283 -10.30 -18.09 -16.48
C ILE A 283 -10.07 -19.53 -16.98
N SER A 284 -8.86 -20.06 -16.91
CA SER A 284 -8.54 -21.45 -17.27
C SER A 284 -9.21 -22.50 -16.38
N LEU A 285 -9.66 -22.14 -15.17
CA LEU A 285 -10.43 -23.02 -14.28
C LEU A 285 -11.87 -23.16 -14.74
N TYR A 286 -12.36 -22.18 -15.50
CA TYR A 286 -13.67 -22.21 -16.12
C TYR A 286 -13.60 -22.76 -17.55
N LYS A 287 -12.74 -22.17 -18.40
CA LYS A 287 -12.63 -22.55 -19.80
C LYS A 287 -11.17 -22.37 -20.28
N ARG A 288 -10.50 -23.47 -20.58
CA ARG A 288 -9.06 -23.49 -20.87
C ARG A 288 -8.69 -22.74 -22.16
N ASP A 289 -9.52 -22.78 -23.19
CA ASP A 289 -9.29 -22.13 -24.49
C ASP A 289 -9.44 -20.59 -24.43
N LEU A 290 -9.91 -20.04 -23.30
CA LEU A 290 -9.89 -18.61 -23.00
C LEU A 290 -8.60 -18.14 -22.34
N ASN A 291 -7.62 -19.03 -22.16
CA ASN A 291 -6.28 -18.69 -21.64
C ASN A 291 -5.20 -19.27 -22.53
N ASP A 292 -4.73 -18.49 -23.48
CA ASP A 292 -3.60 -18.82 -24.38
C ASP A 292 -2.24 -18.27 -23.86
N GLY A 293 -2.17 -17.83 -22.60
CA GLY A 293 -0.97 -17.26 -22.00
C GLY A 293 -0.63 -15.82 -22.37
N ARG A 294 -1.46 -15.15 -23.21
CA ARG A 294 -1.24 -13.77 -23.67
C ARG A 294 -2.06 -12.72 -22.92
N GLY A 295 -2.93 -13.16 -21.99
CA GLY A 295 -3.82 -12.32 -21.19
C GLY A 295 -5.24 -12.24 -21.75
N THR A 296 -6.22 -12.26 -20.86
CA THR A 296 -7.64 -12.13 -21.15
C THR A 296 -8.20 -10.99 -20.30
N SER A 297 -8.85 -10.01 -20.93
CA SER A 297 -9.55 -8.98 -20.19
C SER A 297 -10.84 -9.53 -19.60
N LEU A 298 -11.03 -9.35 -18.31
CA LEU A 298 -12.34 -9.41 -17.67
C LEU A 298 -13.04 -8.08 -17.94
N VAL A 299 -14.28 -8.15 -18.45
CA VAL A 299 -15.13 -6.97 -18.62
C VAL A 299 -16.47 -7.27 -17.97
N LEU A 300 -16.93 -6.38 -17.10
CA LEU A 300 -18.28 -6.42 -16.54
C LEU A 300 -19.10 -5.28 -17.13
N ALA A 301 -20.31 -5.61 -17.64
CA ALA A 301 -21.32 -4.62 -18.00
C ALA A 301 -22.19 -4.36 -16.76
N ASN A 302 -21.99 -3.20 -16.15
CA ASN A 302 -22.61 -2.90 -14.86
C ASN A 302 -24.02 -2.30 -15.00
N ASN A 303 -24.38 -1.85 -16.21
CA ASN A 303 -25.70 -1.28 -16.53
C ASN A 303 -25.98 -1.40 -18.04
N ALA A 304 -27.16 -0.94 -18.46
CA ALA A 304 -27.61 -0.98 -19.86
C ALA A 304 -26.67 -0.21 -20.81
N LYS A 305 -26.10 0.92 -20.36
CA LYS A 305 -25.14 1.71 -21.14
C LYS A 305 -23.84 0.94 -21.40
N GLY A 306 -23.30 0.29 -20.38
CA GLY A 306 -22.13 -0.58 -20.51
C GLY A 306 -22.40 -1.77 -21.46
N ALA A 307 -23.57 -2.41 -21.35
CA ALA A 307 -23.98 -3.49 -22.24
C ALA A 307 -24.11 -3.03 -23.71
N ALA A 308 -24.71 -1.87 -23.95
CA ALA A 308 -24.83 -1.29 -25.28
C ALA A 308 -23.46 -0.96 -25.91
N VAL A 309 -22.51 -0.45 -25.11
CA VAL A 309 -21.13 -0.21 -25.58
C VAL A 309 -20.45 -1.53 -25.93
N LEU A 310 -20.55 -2.58 -25.12
CA LEU A 310 -19.99 -3.90 -25.45
C LEU A 310 -20.53 -4.45 -26.77
N GLU A 311 -21.83 -4.35 -26.97
CA GLU A 311 -22.47 -4.77 -28.22
C GLU A 311 -21.95 -3.96 -29.41
N SER A 312 -21.78 -2.65 -29.26
CA SER A 312 -21.28 -1.77 -30.35
C SER A 312 -19.84 -2.04 -30.78
N VAL A 313 -19.02 -2.65 -29.93
CA VAL A 313 -17.61 -2.95 -30.22
C VAL A 313 -17.30 -4.42 -30.43
N LYS A 314 -18.31 -5.30 -30.43
CA LYS A 314 -18.13 -6.75 -30.52
C LYS A 314 -17.37 -7.20 -31.76
N ASP A 315 -17.61 -6.53 -32.90
CA ASP A 315 -16.96 -6.83 -34.18
C ASP A 315 -15.54 -6.23 -34.28
N SER A 316 -15.14 -5.42 -33.31
CA SER A 316 -13.81 -4.80 -33.22
C SER A 316 -12.85 -5.58 -32.29
N VAL A 317 -13.25 -6.75 -31.81
CA VAL A 317 -12.45 -7.63 -30.95
C VAL A 317 -12.27 -9.00 -31.61
N LYS A 318 -11.11 -9.62 -31.37
CA LYS A 318 -10.84 -10.98 -31.88
C LYS A 318 -11.73 -12.02 -31.24
N ARG A 319 -12.08 -11.86 -29.96
CA ARG A 319 -12.97 -12.75 -29.22
C ARG A 319 -13.67 -12.00 -28.10
N ILE A 320 -14.96 -12.23 -27.97
CA ILE A 320 -15.76 -11.85 -26.81
C ILE A 320 -16.65 -13.03 -26.45
N GLU A 321 -16.68 -13.39 -25.18
CA GLU A 321 -17.46 -14.53 -24.71
C GLU A 321 -18.08 -14.20 -23.35
N LYS A 322 -19.40 -14.36 -23.23
CA LYS A 322 -20.11 -14.21 -21.97
C LYS A 322 -19.72 -15.35 -21.02
N THR A 323 -19.43 -15.01 -19.78
CA THR A 323 -18.99 -15.96 -18.76
C THR A 323 -19.87 -15.85 -17.52
N PRO A 324 -19.99 -16.90 -16.70
CA PRO A 324 -20.65 -16.79 -15.41
C PRO A 324 -19.91 -15.78 -14.51
N LEU A 325 -20.66 -14.94 -13.80
CA LEU A 325 -20.08 -13.96 -12.86
C LEU A 325 -19.23 -14.63 -11.78
N GLU A 326 -19.60 -15.83 -11.33
CA GLU A 326 -18.83 -16.64 -10.38
C GLU A 326 -17.42 -16.95 -10.85
N ALA A 327 -17.23 -17.20 -12.16
CA ALA A 327 -15.90 -17.42 -12.73
C ALA A 327 -15.03 -16.16 -12.65
N ALA A 328 -15.63 -14.97 -12.83
CA ALA A 328 -14.98 -13.69 -12.69
C ALA A 328 -14.60 -13.39 -11.23
N VAL A 329 -15.50 -13.70 -10.28
CA VAL A 329 -15.32 -13.39 -8.85
C VAL A 329 -14.26 -14.28 -8.19
N LYS A 330 -14.25 -15.58 -8.50
CA LYS A 330 -13.49 -16.62 -7.78
C LYS A 330 -12.01 -16.35 -7.56
N LYS A 331 -11.32 -15.65 -8.46
CA LYS A 331 -9.88 -15.33 -8.37
C LYS A 331 -9.58 -13.82 -8.40
N ASN A 332 -10.60 -13.00 -8.53
CA ASN A 332 -10.46 -11.55 -8.61
C ASN A 332 -10.86 -10.81 -7.31
N ARG A 333 -11.15 -11.56 -6.24
CA ARG A 333 -11.40 -11.03 -4.88
C ARG A 333 -12.45 -9.92 -4.82
N PHE A 334 -13.53 -10.05 -5.59
CA PHE A 334 -14.67 -9.14 -5.46
C PHE A 334 -15.35 -9.31 -4.10
N GLY A 335 -15.64 -8.18 -3.45
CA GLY A 335 -16.31 -8.18 -2.16
C GLY A 335 -15.43 -8.57 -0.97
N GLU A 336 -14.22 -9.03 -1.19
CA GLU A 336 -13.26 -9.27 -0.12
C GLU A 336 -12.67 -7.93 0.36
N LYS A 337 -12.67 -7.73 1.67
CA LYS A 337 -11.95 -6.60 2.27
C LYS A 337 -10.46 -6.78 2.01
N MET A 338 -9.82 -5.76 1.48
CA MET A 338 -8.38 -5.75 1.32
C MET A 338 -7.73 -5.83 2.70
N GLN A 339 -6.94 -6.88 2.92
CA GLN A 339 -6.13 -6.96 4.14
C GLN A 339 -4.83 -6.17 3.90
N VAL A 340 -4.73 -5.03 4.55
CA VAL A 340 -3.49 -4.29 4.61
C VAL A 340 -2.48 -5.07 5.45
N HIS A 341 -1.25 -5.13 5.01
CA HIS A 341 -0.20 -5.90 5.68
C HIS A 341 0.01 -5.41 7.13
N SER A 342 0.10 -6.31 8.10
CA SER A 342 0.26 -5.97 9.53
C SER A 342 1.51 -5.11 9.81
N GLN A 343 2.56 -5.25 9.00
CA GLN A 343 3.80 -4.48 9.12
C GLN A 343 3.75 -3.12 8.37
N ARG A 344 2.60 -2.70 7.82
CA ARG A 344 2.48 -1.44 7.07
C ARG A 344 2.97 -0.23 7.84
N ARG A 345 2.57 -0.10 9.10
CA ARG A 345 3.00 1.01 9.97
C ARG A 345 4.53 1.04 10.09
N ARG A 346 5.12 -0.11 10.43
CA ARG A 346 6.57 -0.26 10.56
C ARG A 346 7.30 0.06 9.26
N PHE A 347 6.77 -0.38 8.12
CA PHE A 347 7.35 -0.09 6.81
C PHE A 347 7.52 1.42 6.59
N PHE A 348 6.47 2.22 6.80
CA PHE A 348 6.54 3.67 6.63
C PHE A 348 7.44 4.36 7.67
N GLU A 349 7.51 3.85 8.89
CA GLU A 349 8.47 4.32 9.89
C GLU A 349 9.91 4.03 9.47
N MET A 350 10.19 2.84 8.95
CA MET A 350 11.51 2.47 8.44
C MET A 350 11.95 3.30 7.24
N LEU A 351 11.04 3.74 6.38
CA LEU A 351 11.38 4.61 5.26
C LEU A 351 11.99 5.95 5.68
N ASP A 352 11.81 6.41 6.90
CA ASP A 352 12.41 7.66 7.35
C ASP A 352 13.92 7.54 7.64
N TYR A 353 14.42 6.32 7.82
CA TYR A 353 15.83 6.10 8.24
C TYR A 353 16.56 4.96 7.49
N THR A 354 15.90 4.23 6.60
CA THR A 354 16.56 3.16 5.83
C THR A 354 16.06 3.08 4.38
N SER A 355 16.70 2.25 3.55
CA SER A 355 16.28 2.04 2.16
C SER A 355 14.95 1.31 2.04
N MET A 356 14.23 1.57 0.95
CA MET A 356 12.99 0.88 0.62
C MET A 356 13.18 -0.64 0.51
N HIS A 357 14.28 -1.10 -0.10
CA HIS A 357 14.63 -2.51 -0.19
C HIS A 357 14.71 -3.18 1.18
N LYS A 358 15.46 -2.57 2.11
CA LYS A 358 15.62 -3.10 3.46
C LYS A 358 14.30 -3.08 4.22
N ALA A 359 13.52 -2.00 4.10
CA ALA A 359 12.22 -1.89 4.74
C ALA A 359 11.25 -3.00 4.28
N VAL A 360 11.16 -3.26 2.97
CA VAL A 360 10.33 -4.36 2.44
C VAL A 360 10.83 -5.71 2.94
N LYS A 361 12.12 -6.00 2.79
CA LYS A 361 12.71 -7.27 3.22
C LYS A 361 12.40 -7.55 4.69
N TYR A 362 12.70 -6.60 5.57
CA TYR A 362 12.55 -6.78 7.01
C TYR A 362 11.09 -6.89 7.44
N CYS A 363 10.19 -6.16 6.80
CA CYS A 363 8.76 -6.28 7.07
C CYS A 363 8.20 -7.64 6.59
N MET A 364 8.66 -8.14 5.45
CA MET A 364 8.24 -9.46 4.93
C MET A 364 8.78 -10.62 5.76
N GLU A 365 10.03 -10.52 6.21
CA GLU A 365 10.72 -11.55 7.00
C GLU A 365 10.45 -11.41 8.51
N GLY A 366 9.86 -10.31 8.97
CA GLY A 366 9.69 -10.01 10.40
C GLY A 366 11.02 -9.77 11.13
N ARG A 367 12.08 -9.33 10.43
CA ARG A 367 13.43 -9.14 10.98
C ARG A 367 13.69 -7.72 11.47
N TYR A 368 14.64 -7.60 12.39
CA TYR A 368 15.14 -6.33 12.96
C TYR A 368 16.66 -6.35 13.00
N ASP A 369 17.28 -5.18 12.88
CA ASP A 369 18.74 -5.04 13.06
C ASP A 369 19.14 -5.29 14.50
N VAL A 370 18.36 -4.75 15.46
CA VAL A 370 18.73 -4.71 16.88
C VAL A 370 17.57 -5.12 17.76
N GLY A 371 17.77 -6.16 18.57
CA GLY A 371 16.91 -6.48 19.71
C GLY A 371 17.40 -5.74 20.94
N ILE A 372 16.55 -4.94 21.57
CA ILE A 372 16.87 -4.17 22.80
C ILE A 372 16.26 -4.89 23.99
N LEU A 373 17.10 -5.34 24.91
CA LEU A 373 16.73 -5.98 26.15
C LEU A 373 17.00 -5.04 27.33
N GLY A 374 16.04 -4.90 28.25
CA GLY A 374 16.25 -4.08 29.44
C GLY A 374 15.04 -4.02 30.37
N VAL A 375 15.18 -3.29 31.46
CA VAL A 375 14.15 -3.18 32.51
C VAL A 375 13.25 -1.97 32.24
N TRP A 376 12.52 -2.00 31.13
CA TRP A 376 11.63 -0.90 30.71
C TRP A 376 10.18 -1.07 31.17
N PHE A 377 9.83 -2.24 31.68
CA PHE A 377 8.46 -2.69 31.93
C PHE A 377 7.95 -2.40 33.35
N GLY A 378 8.70 -1.63 34.13
CA GLY A 378 8.28 -1.20 35.47
C GLY A 378 7.55 0.15 35.46
N CYS A 379 7.31 0.70 36.66
CA CYS A 379 6.68 2.02 36.83
C CYS A 379 7.67 3.19 36.75
N ASN A 380 8.91 2.92 36.32
CA ASN A 380 9.96 3.92 36.25
C ASN A 380 9.97 4.64 34.90
N TYR A 381 9.49 5.88 34.86
CA TYR A 381 9.49 6.71 33.65
C TYR A 381 10.89 7.00 33.10
N GLY A 382 11.90 7.13 33.96
CA GLY A 382 13.28 7.33 33.53
C GLY A 382 13.80 6.15 32.72
N SER A 383 13.48 4.95 33.13
CA SER A 383 13.87 3.72 32.43
C SER A 383 13.29 3.68 31.02
N ILE A 384 11.97 3.80 30.88
CA ILE A 384 11.31 3.74 29.55
C ILE A 384 11.78 4.89 28.63
N ALA A 385 12.00 6.10 29.18
CA ALA A 385 12.51 7.24 28.41
C ALA A 385 13.93 6.99 27.86
N THR A 386 14.79 6.35 28.67
CA THR A 386 16.17 6.00 28.25
C THR A 386 16.15 4.99 27.11
N TYR A 387 15.32 3.93 27.19
CA TYR A 387 15.19 2.97 26.10
C TYR A 387 14.55 3.59 24.85
N TYR A 388 13.66 4.56 25.01
CA TYR A 388 13.15 5.35 23.89
C TYR A 388 14.27 6.14 23.21
N GLY A 389 15.10 6.84 23.99
CA GLY A 389 16.26 7.56 23.46
C GLY A 389 17.24 6.63 22.72
N LEU A 390 17.54 5.47 23.29
CA LEU A 390 18.41 4.46 22.65
C LEU A 390 17.82 3.95 21.33
N SER A 391 16.54 3.61 21.30
CA SER A 391 15.85 3.20 20.06
C SER A 391 15.94 4.30 19.00
N LYS A 392 15.68 5.55 19.36
CA LYS A 392 15.74 6.69 18.41
C LYS A 392 17.15 7.00 17.91
N ILE A 393 18.17 6.78 18.72
CA ILE A 393 19.57 6.89 18.27
C ILE A 393 19.88 5.81 17.23
N LEU A 394 19.51 4.56 17.51
CA LEU A 394 19.72 3.45 16.58
C LEU A 394 18.94 3.66 15.26
N GLU A 395 17.70 4.13 15.33
CA GLU A 395 16.90 4.48 14.13
C GLU A 395 17.57 5.60 13.31
N LYS A 396 18.13 6.63 13.94
CA LYS A 396 18.92 7.67 13.24
C LYS A 396 20.18 7.12 12.56
N MET A 397 20.71 6.00 13.04
CA MET A 397 21.82 5.27 12.41
C MET A 397 21.33 4.34 11.27
N GLY A 398 20.05 4.34 10.93
CA GLY A 398 19.45 3.48 9.91
C GLY A 398 19.17 2.04 10.37
N LEU A 399 19.08 1.81 11.68
CA LEU A 399 18.88 0.48 12.27
C LEU A 399 17.44 0.32 12.78
N SER A 400 16.78 -0.72 12.36
CA SER A 400 15.45 -1.07 12.88
C SER A 400 15.55 -1.77 14.23
N THR A 401 14.71 -1.38 15.20
CA THR A 401 14.78 -1.87 16.58
C THR A 401 13.54 -2.68 16.96
N LEU A 402 13.77 -3.73 17.75
CA LEU A 402 12.72 -4.51 18.43
C LEU A 402 12.94 -4.39 19.93
N MET A 403 11.98 -3.80 20.64
CA MET A 403 11.99 -3.82 22.11
C MET A 403 11.59 -5.21 22.59
N ILE A 404 12.49 -5.91 23.23
CA ILE A 404 12.23 -7.26 23.74
C ILE A 404 11.40 -7.16 25.03
N ASP A 405 10.22 -7.79 25.04
CA ASP A 405 9.37 -7.89 26.24
C ASP A 405 10.10 -8.72 27.32
N LYS A 406 9.82 -8.43 28.58
CA LYS A 406 10.42 -9.19 29.70
C LYS A 406 10.18 -10.69 29.50
N PRO A 407 11.15 -11.54 29.84
CA PRO A 407 10.94 -12.99 29.82
C PRO A 407 9.75 -13.38 30.69
N GLY A 408 8.88 -14.26 30.15
CA GLY A 408 7.69 -14.72 30.86
C GLY A 408 7.95 -15.94 31.71
N PHE A 409 7.31 -16.01 32.88
CA PHE A 409 7.20 -17.24 33.67
C PHE A 409 5.81 -17.85 33.46
N VAL A 410 5.70 -19.15 33.65
CA VAL A 410 4.41 -19.86 33.60
C VAL A 410 3.49 -19.27 34.67
N GLY A 411 2.32 -18.76 34.30
CA GLY A 411 1.29 -18.25 35.21
C GLY A 411 1.30 -16.75 35.49
N GLN A 412 2.17 -15.94 34.84
CA GLN A 412 2.07 -14.49 34.95
C GLN A 412 1.11 -13.94 33.87
N ASP A 413 -0.01 -13.40 34.32
CA ASP A 413 -1.06 -12.87 33.45
C ASP A 413 -0.68 -11.58 32.71
N ARG A 414 -1.03 -11.55 31.43
CA ARG A 414 -0.92 -10.36 30.57
C ARG A 414 -1.79 -9.18 31.01
N GLU A 415 -2.83 -9.41 31.83
CA GLU A 415 -3.78 -8.37 32.18
C GLU A 415 -3.23 -7.32 33.13
N LEU A 416 -2.37 -7.69 34.05
CA LEU A 416 -1.73 -6.78 35.02
C LEU A 416 -0.80 -5.76 34.31
N ASP A 417 -0.25 -6.09 33.14
CA ASP A 417 0.65 -5.21 32.41
C ASP A 417 -0.07 -4.17 31.54
N LYS A 418 -1.34 -4.39 31.18
CA LYS A 418 -2.09 -3.49 30.27
C LYS A 418 -2.40 -2.11 30.87
N SER A 419 -2.45 -1.98 32.17
CA SER A 419 -2.67 -0.73 32.88
C SER A 419 -1.38 0.02 33.22
N ASN A 420 -0.22 -0.58 32.99
CA ASN A 420 1.08 0.01 33.29
C ASN A 420 1.43 1.09 32.27
N HIS A 421 1.72 2.31 32.72
CA HIS A 421 2.04 3.44 31.85
C HIS A 421 3.25 3.17 30.92
N SER A 422 4.28 2.48 31.41
CA SER A 422 5.43 2.11 30.57
C SER A 422 5.03 1.15 29.45
N ARG A 423 4.10 0.23 29.71
CA ARG A 423 3.56 -0.68 28.70
C ARG A 423 2.73 0.06 27.65
N ILE A 424 1.85 0.96 28.08
CA ILE A 424 1.05 1.78 27.18
C ILE A 424 1.95 2.62 26.29
N PHE A 425 2.99 3.25 26.86
CA PHE A 425 3.97 4.01 26.12
C PHE A 425 4.73 3.10 25.12
N ALA A 426 5.19 1.94 25.56
CA ALA A 426 5.94 1.01 24.72
C ALA A 426 5.11 0.53 23.53
N ASP A 427 3.87 0.11 23.75
CA ASP A 427 2.96 -0.36 22.69
C ASP A 427 2.64 0.75 21.65
N THR A 428 2.75 2.03 22.06
CA THR A 428 2.52 3.18 21.19
C THR A 428 3.77 3.58 20.39
N HIS A 429 4.96 3.51 21.01
CA HIS A 429 6.18 4.13 20.49
C HIS A 429 7.26 3.14 20.04
N PHE A 430 7.13 1.85 20.36
CA PHE A 430 8.06 0.81 19.95
C PHE A 430 7.39 -0.30 19.15
N HIS A 431 8.21 -1.06 18.45
CA HIS A 431 7.87 -2.42 18.05
C HIS A 431 8.26 -3.35 19.20
N VAL A 432 7.28 -3.80 19.95
CA VAL A 432 7.48 -4.68 21.11
C VAL A 432 7.33 -6.13 20.67
N SER A 433 8.25 -7.00 21.09
CA SER A 433 8.13 -8.43 20.83
C SER A 433 6.93 -9.05 21.54
N ARG A 434 6.51 -10.23 21.09
CA ARG A 434 5.70 -11.08 21.97
C ARG A 434 6.50 -11.41 23.23
N ARG A 435 5.82 -11.76 24.32
CA ARG A 435 6.50 -12.29 25.49
C ARG A 435 7.02 -13.70 25.20
N TYR A 436 8.33 -13.88 25.32
CA TYR A 436 9.00 -15.15 25.22
C TYR A 436 9.19 -15.74 26.63
N ARG A 437 9.06 -17.08 26.79
CA ARG A 437 9.52 -17.76 28.00
C ARG A 437 11.05 -17.81 27.99
N LEU A 438 11.67 -17.98 29.16
CA LEU A 438 13.14 -18.07 29.24
C LEU A 438 13.75 -19.10 28.26
N ASN A 439 13.13 -20.27 28.17
CA ASN A 439 13.57 -21.31 27.22
C ASN A 439 13.25 -21.02 25.75
N GLU A 440 12.45 -20.01 25.45
CA GLU A 440 12.12 -19.59 24.07
C GLU A 440 12.96 -18.40 23.61
N MET A 441 13.70 -17.72 24.50
CA MET A 441 14.46 -16.51 24.18
C MET A 441 15.43 -16.72 23.00
N HIS A 442 15.97 -17.94 22.83
CA HIS A 442 16.86 -18.28 21.72
C HIS A 442 16.21 -18.06 20.34
N MET A 443 14.85 -18.06 20.24
CA MET A 443 14.13 -17.79 18.98
C MET A 443 14.35 -16.37 18.47
N LEU A 444 14.71 -15.42 19.35
CA LEU A 444 15.02 -14.04 19.00
C LEU A 444 16.22 -13.96 18.02
N ASN A 445 17.12 -14.95 18.02
CA ASN A 445 18.23 -15.02 17.06
C ASN A 445 17.78 -15.14 15.59
N HIS A 446 16.56 -15.58 15.33
CA HIS A 446 16.02 -15.69 13.97
C HIS A 446 15.45 -14.37 13.47
N ILE A 447 15.12 -13.43 14.38
CA ILE A 447 14.45 -12.18 14.03
C ILE A 447 15.29 -10.93 14.31
N CYS A 448 16.36 -11.03 15.11
CA CYS A 448 17.29 -9.92 15.37
C CYS A 448 18.70 -10.28 14.90
N ASP A 449 19.36 -9.33 14.25
CA ASP A 449 20.74 -9.50 13.75
C ASP A 449 21.80 -9.23 14.82
N SER A 450 21.49 -8.37 15.77
CA SER A 450 22.32 -8.03 16.92
C SER A 450 21.47 -7.74 18.15
N PHE A 451 22.11 -7.63 19.32
CA PHE A 451 21.41 -7.40 20.57
C PHE A 451 22.12 -6.31 21.38
N VAL A 452 21.30 -5.45 21.99
CA VAL A 452 21.77 -4.40 22.91
C VAL A 452 21.10 -4.60 24.26
N ILE A 453 21.88 -4.52 25.31
CA ILE A 453 21.38 -4.47 26.69
C ILE A 453 21.87 -3.20 27.36
N GLY A 454 21.05 -2.67 28.22
CA GLY A 454 21.53 -1.65 29.12
C GLY A 454 20.64 -0.49 29.29
N SER A 455 21.34 0.51 29.76
CA SER A 455 20.90 1.78 30.24
C SER A 455 20.18 1.73 31.60
N ASP A 456 20.55 0.74 32.44
CA ASP A 456 20.08 0.66 33.83
C ASP A 456 20.90 -0.39 34.59
N GLN A 457 20.54 -0.63 35.85
CA GLN A 457 21.12 -1.67 36.71
C GLN A 457 20.68 -3.09 36.27
N VAL A 458 20.79 -3.38 34.97
CA VAL A 458 20.32 -4.67 34.39
C VAL A 458 21.12 -5.88 34.92
N TRP A 459 22.31 -5.67 35.46
CA TRP A 459 23.14 -6.69 36.09
C TRP A 459 23.04 -6.73 37.61
N ASN A 460 22.19 -5.89 38.21
CA ASN A 460 21.87 -5.96 39.63
C ASN A 460 21.21 -7.32 39.95
N HIS A 461 21.83 -8.08 40.84
CA HIS A 461 21.35 -9.41 41.17
C HIS A 461 19.90 -9.42 41.70
N GLY A 462 19.51 -8.40 42.47
CA GLY A 462 18.15 -8.24 43.00
C GLY A 462 17.09 -8.11 41.89
N ILE A 463 17.46 -7.54 40.73
CA ILE A 463 16.61 -7.37 39.54
C ILE A 463 16.75 -8.58 38.62
N ALA A 464 17.97 -8.95 38.25
CA ALA A 464 18.28 -9.94 37.22
C ALA A 464 17.89 -11.37 37.61
N ARG A 465 17.98 -11.75 38.88
CA ARG A 465 17.69 -13.12 39.38
C ARG A 465 16.36 -13.69 38.95
N ASN A 466 15.35 -12.82 38.76
CA ASN A 466 14.01 -13.23 38.34
C ASN A 466 13.91 -13.57 36.83
N PHE A 467 14.94 -13.30 36.06
CA PHE A 467 14.97 -13.45 34.61
C PHE A 467 16.08 -14.41 34.13
N GLY A 468 16.56 -15.28 35.03
CA GLY A 468 17.64 -16.22 34.73
C GLY A 468 18.89 -15.47 34.28
N ASN A 469 19.57 -15.98 33.27
CA ASN A 469 20.75 -15.36 32.66
C ASN A 469 20.44 -14.49 31.44
N SER A 470 19.16 -14.23 31.16
CA SER A 470 18.79 -13.49 29.94
C SER A 470 19.45 -12.10 29.85
N PHE A 471 19.66 -11.43 30.99
CA PHE A 471 20.36 -10.15 31.04
C PHE A 471 21.89 -10.27 30.91
N LEU A 472 22.42 -11.49 30.91
CA LEU A 472 23.78 -11.82 30.46
C LEU A 472 23.81 -12.24 28.98
N MET A 473 22.68 -12.13 28.29
CA MET A 473 22.51 -12.54 26.89
C MET A 473 22.90 -14.00 26.61
N ASP A 474 22.64 -14.91 27.55
CA ASP A 474 22.94 -16.36 27.45
C ASP A 474 22.25 -17.01 26.25
N PHE A 475 21.06 -16.49 25.86
CA PHE A 475 20.28 -16.95 24.70
C PHE A 475 20.83 -16.50 23.35
N VAL A 476 21.73 -15.52 23.31
CA VAL A 476 22.27 -14.95 22.08
C VAL A 476 23.41 -15.80 21.57
N ARG A 477 23.35 -16.20 20.28
CA ARG A 477 24.40 -16.98 19.61
C ARG A 477 25.74 -16.21 19.54
N ASP A 478 26.85 -16.95 19.49
CA ASP A 478 28.19 -16.34 19.54
C ASP A 478 28.52 -15.50 18.29
N GLU A 479 28.01 -15.86 17.14
CA GLU A 479 28.22 -15.12 15.89
C GLU A 479 27.47 -13.78 15.83
N LYS A 480 26.54 -13.52 16.77
CA LYS A 480 25.80 -12.27 16.81
C LYS A 480 26.43 -11.26 17.75
N LYS A 481 26.41 -9.98 17.33
CA LYS A 481 26.92 -8.88 18.18
C LYS A 481 26.06 -8.72 19.41
N LYS A 482 26.74 -8.63 20.56
CA LYS A 482 26.19 -8.32 21.87
C LYS A 482 26.83 -7.02 22.33
N ILE A 483 26.02 -6.05 22.68
CA ILE A 483 26.47 -4.69 23.02
C ILE A 483 25.85 -4.31 24.35
N ALA A 484 26.65 -3.88 25.29
CA ALA A 484 26.20 -3.30 26.56
C ALA A 484 26.35 -1.78 26.49
N VAL A 485 25.27 -1.05 26.78
CA VAL A 485 25.25 0.42 26.79
C VAL A 485 24.84 0.90 28.16
N SER A 486 25.76 1.51 28.88
CA SER A 486 25.52 2.03 30.23
C SER A 486 24.86 1.02 31.19
N ALA A 487 25.16 -0.27 31.01
CA ALA A 487 24.70 -1.32 31.88
C ALA A 487 25.55 -1.34 33.15
N SER A 488 24.91 -1.57 34.31
CA SER A 488 25.59 -1.59 35.59
C SER A 488 25.07 -2.65 36.56
N PHE A 489 25.84 -2.92 37.61
CA PHE A 489 25.41 -3.75 38.73
C PHE A 489 24.59 -2.95 39.76
N GLY A 490 24.63 -1.61 39.71
CA GLY A 490 24.00 -0.73 40.67
C GLY A 490 24.71 -0.68 42.03
N HIS A 491 25.83 -1.37 42.16
CA HIS A 491 26.65 -1.47 43.35
C HIS A 491 28.12 -1.52 42.96
N ASP A 492 29.00 -1.23 43.94
CA ASP A 492 30.45 -1.28 43.82
C ASP A 492 31.03 -2.71 43.73
N ARG A 493 30.22 -3.72 44.02
CA ARG A 493 30.59 -5.13 43.92
C ARG A 493 29.41 -6.00 43.50
N ASP A 494 29.73 -7.15 42.91
CA ASP A 494 28.77 -8.17 42.50
C ASP A 494 28.37 -9.05 43.71
N PHE A 495 27.12 -9.00 44.11
CA PHE A 495 26.57 -9.75 45.22
C PHE A 495 26.10 -11.17 44.86
N ARG A 496 26.35 -11.66 43.67
CA ARG A 496 26.01 -13.03 43.26
C ARG A 496 26.85 -14.03 44.03
N PRO A 497 26.31 -15.26 44.31
CA PRO A 497 27.10 -16.37 44.81
C PRO A 497 28.30 -16.69 43.91
N ASP A 498 29.43 -17.16 44.47
CA ASP A 498 30.69 -17.38 43.72
C ASP A 498 30.50 -18.20 42.45
N ARG A 499 29.69 -19.27 42.48
CA ARG A 499 29.39 -20.08 41.32
C ARG A 499 28.70 -19.29 40.21
N GLU A 500 27.77 -18.41 40.57
CA GLU A 500 27.08 -17.55 39.60
C GLU A 500 27.96 -16.42 39.06
N ARG A 501 28.87 -15.90 39.87
CA ARG A 501 29.87 -14.91 39.43
C ARG A 501 30.85 -15.50 38.42
N ILE A 502 31.34 -16.71 38.64
CA ILE A 502 32.21 -17.41 37.69
C ILE A 502 31.47 -17.63 36.36
N MET A 503 30.27 -18.12 36.42
CA MET A 503 29.45 -18.32 35.21
C MET A 503 29.16 -16.98 34.49
N ALA A 504 28.80 -15.92 35.21
CA ALA A 504 28.55 -14.61 34.63
C ALA A 504 29.80 -14.04 33.96
N SER A 505 31.02 -14.26 34.53
CA SER A 505 32.26 -13.79 33.94
C SER A 505 32.49 -14.39 32.54
N GLU A 506 32.10 -15.61 32.30
CA GLU A 506 32.17 -16.25 30.97
C GLU A 506 31.20 -15.59 29.96
N TYR A 507 30.02 -15.23 30.41
CA TYR A 507 29.10 -14.48 29.54
C TYR A 507 29.58 -13.06 29.23
N PHE A 508 30.22 -12.36 30.19
CA PHE A 508 30.79 -11.02 29.95
C PHE A 508 31.92 -11.00 28.91
N LYS A 509 32.64 -12.10 28.75
CA LYS A 509 33.66 -12.22 27.70
C LYS A 509 33.06 -12.23 26.26
N ARG A 510 31.77 -12.40 26.15
CA ARG A 510 31.04 -12.48 24.86
C ARG A 510 30.52 -11.13 24.37
N PHE A 511 30.59 -10.06 25.19
CA PHE A 511 30.25 -8.69 24.82
C PHE A 511 31.47 -7.96 24.19
#